data_58c744de187c60bcb95fb9a20a6f36ea
#
_entry.id   58c744de187c60bcb95fb9a20a6f36ea
#
_cell.length_a   1.000
_cell.length_b   1.000
_cell.length_c   1.000
_cell.angle_alpha   90.00
_cell.angle_beta   90.00
_cell.angle_gamma   90.00
#
_symmetry.space_group_name_H-M   'P 1'
#
loop_
_entity.id
_entity.type
_entity.pdbx_description
1 polymer ?
#
loop_
_entity_poly.entity_id
_entity_poly.type
_entity_poly.pdbx_seq_one_letter_code
_entity_poly.pdbx_strand_id
1 'polypeptide(L)'
;MSLQWIRTLAILSAGVLFFLTPGHSKGETSNSRPPNIMMIFIDDMGWGDLGCYGNPDIKTPNIDTLAAEGIRFEQFYVASPICSPSRVAVTTGQFPARHKINSYLNSRAKNAARGMVNFLDPSIPAVARHFQSAGYATAHFGKWHMGGGRDVDDAPLPQAYGFQESLVSFEGLGDRILQPNNHGLSAQSAKLGHGKITYVEKHKNTETYVNRSIDFISRHQREPFYLHLWLNDVHDPFKPTQLQLDKYSRFSKNKYLQQYYAVMDEMDQQLGRLFDHIDESGLEKNTIIIVCADNGPTAWPRYKREGFDAPGWTGGLRGRKWSLYEGGIREPLIIRWPGKIKAGQVDKSSVINAVDFFPTFCTLAELTSPQVEWDGIDFSKSLLDGPITRSKPMYWEYGRNASYLRPAEPKDRSPVLAIREGDWKLLMNADGSDLQLYNLAKSPDESMNVASSHPEIAQSLKDKLLEWKQQLPNYPTTSDEGSNGQ
;
A
#
# COMPACT_ATOMS: atom_id res chain seq x y z
N MET A 1 98.89 -2.62 -55.25
CA MET A 1 99.22 -1.46 -54.38
C MET A 1 97.97 -1.00 -53.78
N SER A 2 97.96 -0.80 -52.52
CA SER A 2 96.90 -0.34 -51.57
C SER A 2 95.99 -1.42 -50.98
N LEU A 3 96.25 -1.74 -49.74
CA LEU A 3 95.46 -2.57 -48.83
C LEU A 3 94.21 -1.78 -48.37
N GLN A 4 93.07 -2.46 -48.40
CA GLN A 4 91.87 -1.97 -47.73
C GLN A 4 91.59 -2.82 -46.48
N TRP A 5 91.41 -2.13 -45.38
CA TRP A 5 90.98 -2.73 -44.12
C TRP A 5 89.51 -2.80 -44.04
N ILE A 6 88.95 -3.98 -43.80
CA ILE A 6 87.51 -4.19 -43.50
C ILE A 6 87.35 -4.21 -41.99
N ARG A 7 86.57 -3.25 -41.46
CA ARG A 7 86.15 -3.28 -40.08
C ARG A 7 84.76 -3.88 -40.03
N THR A 8 84.63 -4.98 -39.32
CA THR A 8 83.35 -5.64 -38.99
C THR A 8 82.70 -4.95 -37.84
N LEU A 9 81.51 -4.42 -38.05
CA LEU A 9 80.65 -3.90 -36.96
C LEU A 9 79.72 -5.01 -36.48
N ALA A 10 79.82 -5.40 -35.21
CA ALA A 10 78.88 -6.29 -34.55
C ALA A 10 77.70 -5.46 -34.04
N ILE A 11 76.50 -5.75 -34.55
CA ILE A 11 75.24 -5.15 -34.03
C ILE A 11 74.69 -6.07 -32.95
N LEU A 12 74.68 -5.57 -31.66
CA LEU A 12 74.01 -6.19 -30.58
C LEU A 12 72.52 -5.78 -30.67
N SER A 13 71.63 -6.71 -30.98
CA SER A 13 70.18 -6.56 -30.88
C SER A 13 69.71 -6.82 -29.43
N ALA A 14 69.44 -5.78 -28.72
CA ALA A 14 68.76 -5.89 -27.43
C ALA A 14 67.22 -6.19 -27.62
N GLY A 15 66.87 -7.44 -27.40
CA GLY A 15 65.45 -7.83 -27.39
C GLY A 15 64.73 -7.27 -26.16
N VAL A 16 63.84 -6.33 -26.40
CA VAL A 16 62.94 -5.85 -25.35
C VAL A 16 61.76 -6.85 -25.21
N LEU A 17 61.77 -7.65 -24.14
CA LEU A 17 60.61 -8.46 -23.75
C LEU A 17 59.54 -7.53 -23.15
N PHE A 18 58.45 -7.29 -23.90
CA PHE A 18 57.23 -6.72 -23.37
C PHE A 18 56.53 -7.79 -22.52
N PHE A 19 56.59 -7.67 -21.19
CA PHE A 19 55.68 -8.38 -20.28
C PHE A 19 54.30 -7.74 -20.44
N LEU A 20 53.40 -8.40 -21.17
CA LEU A 20 51.96 -8.13 -21.11
C LEU A 20 51.44 -8.53 -19.71
N THR A 21 51.35 -7.56 -18.80
CA THR A 21 50.55 -7.73 -17.60
C THR A 21 49.08 -7.87 -18.01
N PRO A 22 48.36 -8.90 -17.57
CA PRO A 22 46.94 -8.95 -17.81
C PRO A 22 46.29 -7.74 -17.09
N GLY A 23 45.79 -6.82 -17.88
CA GLY A 23 45.00 -5.74 -17.39
C GLY A 23 43.77 -6.34 -16.66
N HIS A 24 43.73 -6.23 -15.35
CA HIS A 24 42.50 -6.38 -14.60
C HIS A 24 41.57 -5.30 -15.16
N SER A 25 40.64 -5.71 -16.02
CA SER A 25 39.44 -4.90 -16.25
C SER A 25 38.76 -4.78 -14.90
N LYS A 26 38.94 -3.66 -14.21
CA LYS A 26 37.99 -3.22 -13.20
C LYS A 26 36.66 -3.20 -13.93
N GLY A 27 35.81 -4.18 -13.65
CA GLY A 27 34.44 -4.11 -14.04
C GLY A 27 33.94 -2.70 -13.64
N GLU A 28 33.49 -1.94 -14.61
CA GLU A 28 32.74 -0.73 -14.35
C GLU A 28 31.59 -1.15 -13.41
N THR A 29 31.78 -0.92 -12.12
CA THR A 29 30.65 -0.86 -11.21
C THR A 29 29.79 0.25 -11.78
N SER A 30 28.71 -0.13 -12.45
CA SER A 30 27.66 0.79 -12.85
C SER A 30 27.30 1.55 -11.58
N ASN A 31 27.78 2.78 -11.48
CA ASN A 31 27.48 3.69 -10.38
C ASN A 31 26.08 4.27 -10.65
N SER A 32 25.11 3.38 -10.94
CA SER A 32 23.71 3.76 -11.11
C SER A 32 23.20 4.15 -9.73
N ARG A 33 22.73 5.38 -9.63
CA ARG A 33 22.09 5.91 -8.43
C ARG A 33 20.95 4.96 -8.02
N PRO A 34 20.81 4.63 -6.72
CA PRO A 34 19.69 3.84 -6.24
C PRO A 34 18.33 4.45 -6.68
N PRO A 35 17.33 3.64 -6.99
CA PRO A 35 16.05 4.14 -7.50
C PRO A 35 15.29 4.94 -6.45
N ASN A 36 14.61 5.98 -6.89
CA ASN A 36 13.57 6.61 -6.09
C ASN A 36 12.37 5.65 -5.96
N ILE A 37 11.69 5.71 -4.84
CA ILE A 37 10.46 4.94 -4.62
C ILE A 37 9.34 5.89 -4.21
N MET A 38 8.26 5.91 -4.97
CA MET A 38 7.05 6.65 -4.66
C MET A 38 5.87 5.70 -4.52
N MET A 39 5.29 5.67 -3.33
CA MET A 39 4.14 4.82 -3.03
C MET A 39 2.87 5.65 -2.88
N ILE A 40 1.95 5.49 -3.82
CA ILE A 40 0.62 6.11 -3.82
C ILE A 40 -0.38 5.10 -3.25
N PHE A 41 -0.99 5.45 -2.11
CA PHE A 41 -1.93 4.60 -1.40
C PHE A 41 -3.29 5.30 -1.34
N ILE A 42 -4.29 4.76 -2.02
CA ILE A 42 -5.61 5.35 -2.22
C ILE A 42 -6.57 4.78 -1.16
N ASP A 43 -7.39 5.64 -0.55
CA ASP A 43 -8.26 5.27 0.57
C ASP A 43 -9.65 4.84 0.07
N ASP A 44 -10.10 3.64 0.45
CA ASP A 44 -11.42 3.07 0.11
C ASP A 44 -11.69 2.89 -1.39
N MET A 45 -10.69 2.59 -2.20
CA MET A 45 -10.86 2.30 -3.63
C MET A 45 -10.99 0.79 -3.88
N GLY A 46 -12.02 0.37 -4.60
CA GLY A 46 -12.25 -1.04 -4.89
C GLY A 46 -11.38 -1.57 -6.03
N TRP A 47 -11.24 -2.90 -6.09
CA TRP A 47 -10.44 -3.61 -7.10
C TRP A 47 -10.79 -3.22 -8.54
N GLY A 48 -12.07 -3.01 -8.84
CA GLY A 48 -12.55 -2.71 -10.18
C GLY A 48 -12.71 -1.21 -10.48
N ASP A 49 -12.35 -0.30 -9.59
CA ASP A 49 -12.67 1.12 -9.72
C ASP A 49 -11.87 1.84 -10.81
N LEU A 50 -10.69 1.36 -11.18
CA LEU A 50 -9.87 1.96 -12.23
C LEU A 50 -10.27 1.47 -13.62
N GLY A 51 -10.09 2.32 -14.65
CA GLY A 51 -10.37 1.96 -16.05
C GLY A 51 -9.58 0.74 -16.51
N CYS A 52 -8.29 0.66 -16.16
CA CYS A 52 -7.41 -0.47 -16.48
C CYS A 52 -7.79 -1.78 -15.74
N TYR A 53 -8.61 -1.71 -14.69
CA TYR A 53 -9.22 -2.86 -14.01
C TYR A 53 -10.66 -3.14 -14.47
N GLY A 54 -11.11 -2.46 -15.52
CA GLY A 54 -12.35 -2.78 -16.22
C GLY A 54 -13.57 -1.97 -15.77
N ASN A 55 -13.41 -0.85 -15.06
CA ASN A 55 -14.54 0.00 -14.70
C ASN A 55 -15.37 0.35 -15.94
N PRO A 56 -16.68 0.00 -15.97
CA PRO A 56 -17.51 0.25 -17.14
C PRO A 56 -17.94 1.71 -17.29
N ASP A 57 -17.89 2.48 -16.21
CA ASP A 57 -18.55 3.78 -16.10
C ASP A 57 -17.59 4.95 -16.23
N ILE A 58 -16.37 4.82 -15.73
CA ILE A 58 -15.38 5.89 -15.80
C ILE A 58 -14.06 5.42 -16.37
N LYS A 59 -13.24 6.38 -16.79
CA LYS A 59 -11.84 6.20 -17.15
C LYS A 59 -10.97 6.96 -16.18
N THR A 60 -9.79 6.41 -15.92
CA THR A 60 -8.74 7.02 -15.10
C THR A 60 -7.49 7.15 -15.96
N PRO A 61 -7.51 8.05 -16.97
CA PRO A 61 -6.55 8.02 -18.08
C PRO A 61 -5.09 8.11 -17.63
N ASN A 62 -4.79 8.82 -16.56
CA ASN A 62 -3.42 8.97 -16.06
C ASN A 62 -2.93 7.69 -15.37
N ILE A 63 -3.76 7.09 -14.51
CA ILE A 63 -3.44 5.81 -13.86
C ILE A 63 -3.49 4.66 -14.90
N ASP A 64 -4.42 4.71 -15.86
CA ASP A 64 -4.51 3.71 -16.94
C ASP A 64 -3.25 3.76 -17.83
N THR A 65 -2.69 4.95 -18.11
CA THR A 65 -1.42 5.12 -18.81
C THR A 65 -0.26 4.57 -17.99
N LEU A 66 -0.19 4.88 -16.69
CA LEU A 66 0.82 4.31 -15.80
C LEU A 66 0.80 2.77 -15.83
N ALA A 67 -0.38 2.16 -15.84
CA ALA A 67 -0.55 0.71 -15.95
C ALA A 67 -0.07 0.18 -17.32
N ALA A 68 -0.35 0.89 -18.41
CA ALA A 68 0.11 0.52 -19.75
C ALA A 68 1.64 0.64 -19.91
N GLU A 69 2.30 1.50 -19.14
CA GLU A 69 3.74 1.69 -19.13
C GLU A 69 4.48 0.82 -18.10
N GLY A 70 3.76 0.07 -17.28
CA GLY A 70 4.28 -0.79 -16.22
C GLY A 70 3.67 -2.17 -16.20
N ILE A 71 3.49 -2.69 -14.99
CA ILE A 71 2.85 -3.97 -14.70
C ILE A 71 1.64 -3.75 -13.79
N ARG A 72 0.57 -4.48 -14.08
CA ARG A 72 -0.64 -4.56 -13.26
C ARG A 72 -0.78 -5.97 -12.69
N PHE A 73 -0.99 -6.07 -11.37
CA PHE A 73 -1.22 -7.32 -10.68
C PHE A 73 -2.72 -7.54 -10.44
N GLU A 74 -3.22 -8.71 -10.76
CA GLU A 74 -4.64 -9.04 -10.51
C GLU A 74 -4.86 -9.63 -9.11
N GLN A 75 -3.81 -10.08 -8.41
CA GLN A 75 -3.91 -10.75 -7.11
C GLN A 75 -3.02 -10.08 -6.05
N PHE A 76 -3.25 -8.79 -5.81
CA PHE A 76 -2.67 -8.06 -4.69
C PHE A 76 -3.66 -8.01 -3.52
N TYR A 77 -3.13 -8.22 -2.32
CA TYR A 77 -3.90 -8.28 -1.07
C TYR A 77 -3.37 -7.30 -0.04
N VAL A 78 -4.27 -6.54 0.53
CA VAL A 78 -3.97 -5.76 1.74
C VAL A 78 -4.09 -6.64 2.99
N ALA A 79 -3.40 -6.27 4.06
CA ALA A 79 -3.34 -7.08 5.28
C ALA A 79 -4.56 -6.91 6.21
N SER A 80 -5.51 -6.06 5.82
CA SER A 80 -6.75 -5.84 6.58
C SER A 80 -7.81 -5.15 5.71
N PRO A 81 -9.11 -5.39 5.95
CA PRO A 81 -10.20 -4.74 5.22
C PRO A 81 -10.52 -3.34 5.78
N ILE A 82 -9.54 -2.66 6.40
CA ILE A 82 -9.70 -1.32 6.99
C ILE A 82 -8.36 -0.58 7.10
N CYS A 83 -8.43 0.74 7.09
CA CYS A 83 -7.31 1.67 6.91
C CYS A 83 -6.11 1.50 7.86
N SER A 84 -6.28 1.66 9.19
CA SER A 84 -5.15 1.69 10.14
C SER A 84 -4.27 0.45 10.04
N PRO A 85 -4.80 -0.78 10.14
CA PRO A 85 -3.96 -1.97 10.07
C PRO A 85 -3.33 -2.17 8.68
N SER A 86 -4.00 -1.81 7.58
CA SER A 86 -3.39 -1.87 6.24
C SER A 86 -2.18 -0.94 6.14
N ARG A 87 -2.25 0.25 6.73
CA ARG A 87 -1.14 1.22 6.77
C ARG A 87 0.02 0.73 7.63
N VAL A 88 -0.27 0.08 8.76
CA VAL A 88 0.73 -0.60 9.60
C VAL A 88 1.47 -1.68 8.81
N ALA A 89 0.78 -2.51 8.05
CA ALA A 89 1.39 -3.58 7.27
C ALA A 89 2.41 -3.04 6.24
N VAL A 90 2.03 -2.01 5.48
CA VAL A 90 2.93 -1.35 4.53
C VAL A 90 4.14 -0.71 5.22
N THR A 91 3.92 -0.09 6.40
CA THR A 91 4.99 0.58 7.14
C THR A 91 5.99 -0.41 7.71
N THR A 92 5.56 -1.60 8.14
CA THR A 92 6.38 -2.54 8.93
C THR A 92 6.84 -3.77 8.18
N GLY A 93 6.17 -4.17 7.08
CA GLY A 93 6.36 -5.48 6.45
C GLY A 93 5.86 -6.66 7.28
N GLN A 94 5.01 -6.39 8.28
CA GLN A 94 4.48 -7.39 9.22
C GLN A 94 2.95 -7.31 9.33
N PHE A 95 2.30 -8.44 9.68
CA PHE A 95 0.86 -8.45 9.88
C PHE A 95 0.47 -7.55 11.06
N PRO A 96 -0.53 -6.68 10.89
CA PRO A 96 -0.87 -5.64 11.87
C PRO A 96 -1.35 -6.19 13.21
N ALA A 97 -1.85 -7.42 13.24
CA ALA A 97 -2.24 -8.11 14.47
C ALA A 97 -1.06 -8.32 15.43
N ARG A 98 0.18 -8.44 14.95
CA ARG A 98 1.40 -8.47 15.79
C ARG A 98 1.56 -7.20 16.62
N HIS A 99 1.08 -6.06 16.11
CA HIS A 99 1.20 -4.74 16.72
C HIS A 99 -0.04 -4.32 17.51
N LYS A 100 -0.97 -5.23 17.78
CA LYS A 100 -2.25 -4.95 18.44
C LYS A 100 -3.07 -3.85 17.75
N ILE A 101 -3.02 -3.82 16.40
CA ILE A 101 -3.82 -2.91 15.57
C ILE A 101 -4.58 -3.78 14.57
N ASN A 102 -5.76 -4.27 14.97
CA ASN A 102 -6.61 -5.15 14.16
C ASN A 102 -7.88 -4.46 13.65
N SER A 103 -8.03 -3.15 13.92
CA SER A 103 -9.11 -2.30 13.44
C SER A 103 -8.62 -0.85 13.33
N TYR A 104 -9.48 0.08 12.92
CA TYR A 104 -9.12 1.50 12.87
C TYR A 104 -8.89 2.05 14.28
N LEU A 105 -7.83 2.83 14.42
CA LEU A 105 -7.52 3.56 15.65
C LEU A 105 -8.59 4.60 15.94
N ASN A 106 -8.86 4.85 17.22
CA ASN A 106 -9.92 5.72 17.69
C ASN A 106 -9.50 6.41 19.00
N SER A 107 -10.46 6.92 19.79
CA SER A 107 -10.19 7.43 21.14
C SER A 107 -9.58 6.33 22.02
N ARG A 108 -8.81 6.75 23.06
CA ARG A 108 -8.16 5.84 24.01
C ARG A 108 -9.15 4.82 24.60
N ALA A 109 -10.31 5.30 25.02
CA ALA A 109 -11.33 4.42 25.60
C ALA A 109 -11.82 3.35 24.60
N LYS A 110 -12.05 3.73 23.33
CA LYS A 110 -12.47 2.77 22.30
C LYS A 110 -11.36 1.81 21.87
N ASN A 111 -10.12 2.27 21.81
CA ASN A 111 -8.97 1.41 21.54
C ASN A 111 -8.79 0.38 22.68
N ALA A 112 -8.84 0.82 23.94
CA ALA A 112 -8.76 -0.05 25.11
C ALA A 112 -9.88 -1.10 25.14
N ALA A 113 -11.14 -0.70 24.88
CA ALA A 113 -12.27 -1.62 24.79
C ALA A 113 -12.12 -2.68 23.68
N ARG A 114 -11.32 -2.40 22.67
CA ARG A 114 -10.98 -3.36 21.58
C ARG A 114 -9.70 -4.13 21.84
N GLY A 115 -9.03 -3.91 22.96
CA GLY A 115 -7.72 -4.50 23.26
C GLY A 115 -6.60 -3.97 22.34
N MET A 116 -6.77 -2.80 21.76
CA MET A 116 -5.83 -2.19 20.83
C MET A 116 -4.93 -1.16 21.52
N VAL A 117 -3.75 -0.95 20.94
CA VAL A 117 -2.88 0.19 21.29
C VAL A 117 -3.44 1.50 20.74
N ASN A 118 -2.93 2.65 21.23
CA ASN A 118 -3.38 3.97 20.78
C ASN A 118 -2.63 4.47 19.53
N PHE A 119 -1.45 3.94 19.26
CA PHE A 119 -0.60 4.26 18.11
C PHE A 119 0.35 3.12 17.82
N LEU A 120 0.93 3.12 16.63
CA LEU A 120 1.99 2.21 16.25
C LEU A 120 3.26 2.49 17.08
N ASP A 121 3.87 1.47 17.67
CA ASP A 121 5.13 1.62 18.41
C ASP A 121 6.25 2.09 17.45
N PRO A 122 6.91 3.22 17.72
CA PRO A 122 7.97 3.72 16.85
C PRO A 122 9.26 2.89 16.92
N SER A 123 9.43 1.99 17.88
CA SER A 123 10.62 1.14 18.00
C SER A 123 10.66 -0.02 16.99
N ILE A 124 9.52 -0.38 16.41
CA ILE A 124 9.40 -1.48 15.44
C ILE A 124 10.09 -1.16 14.12
N PRO A 125 10.37 -2.16 13.27
CA PRO A 125 10.85 -1.94 11.92
C PRO A 125 9.92 -1.00 11.14
N ALA A 126 10.51 0.02 10.52
CA ALA A 126 9.77 0.95 9.67
C ALA A 126 10.54 1.19 8.37
N VAL A 127 9.87 0.97 7.24
CA VAL A 127 10.49 1.07 5.92
C VAL A 127 11.13 2.43 5.70
N ALA A 128 10.46 3.55 6.05
CA ALA A 128 11.02 4.88 5.86
C ALA A 128 12.29 5.12 6.69
N ARG A 129 12.35 4.61 7.94
CA ARG A 129 13.57 4.71 8.76
C ARG A 129 14.73 3.93 8.14
N HIS A 130 14.46 2.76 7.58
CA HIS A 130 15.48 1.97 6.92
C HIS A 130 16.04 2.70 5.70
N PHE A 131 15.17 3.28 4.87
CA PHE A 131 15.59 4.10 3.71
C PHE A 131 16.31 5.40 4.14
N GLN A 132 15.82 6.09 5.15
CA GLN A 132 16.49 7.26 5.71
C GLN A 132 17.92 6.92 6.16
N SER A 133 18.09 5.80 6.86
CA SER A 133 19.41 5.34 7.31
C SER A 133 20.35 4.97 6.16
N ALA A 134 19.80 4.64 4.98
CA ALA A 134 20.52 4.38 3.75
C ALA A 134 20.79 5.65 2.91
N GLY A 135 20.48 6.85 3.43
CA GLY A 135 20.75 8.12 2.77
C GLY A 135 19.66 8.60 1.81
N TYR A 136 18.46 8.03 1.86
CA TYR A 136 17.31 8.53 1.10
C TYR A 136 16.71 9.77 1.78
N ALA A 137 16.29 10.76 0.96
CA ALA A 137 15.35 11.76 1.41
C ALA A 137 13.97 11.09 1.61
N THR A 138 13.30 11.33 2.73
CA THR A 138 12.07 10.61 3.08
C THR A 138 10.93 11.56 3.40
N ALA A 139 9.76 11.34 2.80
CA ALA A 139 8.58 12.15 3.07
C ALA A 139 7.28 11.34 3.16
N HIS A 140 6.33 11.83 3.97
CA HIS A 140 4.96 11.33 4.03
C HIS A 140 3.96 12.47 3.86
N PHE A 141 3.16 12.41 2.81
CA PHE A 141 2.09 13.39 2.56
C PHE A 141 0.75 12.65 2.43
N GLY A 142 -0.19 13.02 3.30
CA GLY A 142 -1.54 12.48 3.27
C GLY A 142 -2.03 11.86 4.57
N LYS A 143 -2.97 10.93 4.47
CA LYS A 143 -3.59 10.24 5.60
C LYS A 143 -2.57 9.40 6.36
N TRP A 144 -2.47 9.63 7.68
CA TRP A 144 -1.59 8.88 8.57
C TRP A 144 -2.26 7.65 9.17
N HIS A 145 -3.27 7.84 9.99
CA HIS A 145 -4.13 6.85 10.65
C HIS A 145 -3.39 5.75 11.41
N MET A 146 -2.20 6.05 11.95
CA MET A 146 -1.41 5.16 12.81
C MET A 146 -1.22 5.71 14.22
N GLY A 147 -2.09 6.66 14.62
CA GLY A 147 -2.16 7.28 15.94
C GLY A 147 -2.02 8.81 15.90
N GLY A 148 -2.52 9.49 16.92
CA GLY A 148 -2.45 10.94 17.03
C GLY A 148 -3.71 11.67 16.58
N GLY A 149 -4.86 11.23 17.02
CA GLY A 149 -6.14 11.86 16.77
C GLY A 149 -7.05 11.81 18.00
N ARG A 150 -8.19 12.47 17.94
CA ARG A 150 -9.23 12.50 18.98
C ARG A 150 -8.70 12.97 20.34
N ASP A 151 -8.33 12.06 21.25
CA ASP A 151 -7.77 12.28 22.57
C ASP A 151 -6.37 11.69 22.75
N VAL A 152 -5.73 11.23 21.65
CA VAL A 152 -4.39 10.66 21.66
C VAL A 152 -3.38 11.74 21.25
N ASP A 153 -2.87 12.46 22.25
CA ASP A 153 -1.95 13.61 22.11
C ASP A 153 -0.47 13.23 22.27
N ASP A 154 -0.19 12.01 22.71
CA ASP A 154 1.15 11.47 22.94
C ASP A 154 1.65 10.54 21.83
N ALA A 155 0.93 10.43 20.70
CA ALA A 155 1.37 9.63 19.58
C ALA A 155 2.66 10.18 18.97
N PRO A 156 3.62 9.31 18.60
CA PRO A 156 4.83 9.75 17.94
C PRO A 156 4.53 10.45 16.59
N LEU A 157 5.36 11.45 16.28
CA LEU A 157 5.30 12.14 14.99
C LEU A 157 5.82 11.23 13.87
N PRO A 158 5.48 11.47 12.58
CA PRO A 158 6.00 10.71 11.45
C PRO A 158 7.53 10.63 11.40
N GLN A 159 8.23 11.62 11.96
CA GLN A 159 9.69 11.65 12.09
C GLN A 159 10.23 10.48 12.93
N ALA A 160 9.49 10.02 13.92
CA ALA A 160 9.88 8.86 14.73
C ALA A 160 9.88 7.54 13.93
N TYR A 161 9.23 7.52 12.77
CA TYR A 161 9.21 6.38 11.85
C TYR A 161 10.16 6.55 10.66
N GLY A 162 10.94 7.65 10.62
CA GLY A 162 11.96 7.90 9.63
C GLY A 162 11.56 8.83 8.48
N PHE A 163 10.46 9.58 8.59
CA PHE A 163 10.10 10.61 7.62
C PHE A 163 10.73 11.95 8.00
N GLN A 164 11.59 12.51 7.15
CA GLN A 164 12.21 13.82 7.37
C GLN A 164 11.19 14.95 7.17
N GLU A 165 10.30 14.79 6.20
CA GLU A 165 9.21 15.71 5.95
C GLU A 165 7.85 15.00 6.07
N SER A 166 6.86 15.71 6.61
CA SER A 166 5.50 15.21 6.64
C SER A 166 4.46 16.34 6.56
N LEU A 167 3.36 16.04 5.90
CA LEU A 167 2.13 16.83 5.96
C LEU A 167 0.98 15.84 6.06
N VAL A 168 0.52 15.59 7.27
CA VAL A 168 -0.44 14.51 7.52
C VAL A 168 -1.87 14.99 7.56
N SER A 169 -2.80 14.06 7.50
CA SER A 169 -4.20 14.24 7.84
C SER A 169 -4.71 13.00 8.55
N PHE A 170 -5.83 13.13 9.18
CA PHE A 170 -6.61 12.08 9.81
C PHE A 170 -5.78 11.14 10.70
N GLU A 171 -5.89 11.37 12.02
CA GLU A 171 -5.27 10.57 13.08
C GLU A 171 -3.72 10.54 12.97
N GLY A 172 -3.12 11.73 12.84
CA GLY A 172 -1.69 11.97 12.87
C GLY A 172 -1.36 13.30 13.52
N LEU A 173 -0.21 13.40 14.19
CA LEU A 173 0.34 14.63 14.77
C LEU A 173 1.47 15.17 13.89
N GLY A 174 1.95 16.37 14.19
CA GLY A 174 2.88 17.12 13.36
C GLY A 174 2.17 18.12 12.47
N ASP A 175 2.85 18.58 11.43
CA ASP A 175 2.27 19.47 10.42
C ASP A 175 1.13 18.74 9.71
N ARG A 176 -0.07 19.34 9.71
CA ARG A 176 -1.25 18.63 9.23
C ARG A 176 -2.32 19.50 8.61
N ILE A 177 -3.06 18.86 7.73
CA ILE A 177 -4.27 19.41 7.11
C ILE A 177 -5.48 19.01 7.95
N LEU A 178 -6.29 20.00 8.31
CA LEU A 178 -7.62 19.81 8.89
C LEU A 178 -8.66 20.42 7.97
N GLN A 179 -9.87 19.86 8.02
CA GLN A 179 -10.98 20.40 7.22
C GLN A 179 -11.74 21.43 8.03
N PRO A 180 -12.09 22.59 7.45
CA PRO A 180 -13.03 23.50 8.05
C PRO A 180 -14.36 22.77 8.26
N ASN A 181 -15.00 23.00 9.40
CA ASN A 181 -16.35 22.45 9.72
C ASN A 181 -16.48 20.91 9.65
N ASN A 182 -15.41 20.18 9.90
CA ASN A 182 -15.45 18.71 9.90
C ASN A 182 -15.92 18.16 11.25
N HIS A 183 -17.22 17.79 11.39
CA HIS A 183 -17.83 16.86 12.39
C HIS A 183 -17.16 16.73 13.77
N GLY A 184 -16.51 17.77 14.26
CA GLY A 184 -15.76 17.74 15.52
C GLY A 184 -14.39 17.07 15.47
N LEU A 185 -14.02 16.24 14.48
CA LEU A 185 -12.71 15.59 14.38
C LEU A 185 -11.59 16.58 14.12
N SER A 186 -11.77 17.54 13.22
CA SER A 186 -10.80 18.62 13.01
C SER A 186 -10.62 19.47 14.26
N ALA A 187 -11.72 19.82 14.95
CA ALA A 187 -11.68 20.57 16.20
C ALA A 187 -10.99 19.77 17.33
N GLN A 188 -11.22 18.46 17.41
CA GLN A 188 -10.52 17.59 18.36
C GLN A 188 -9.02 17.54 18.06
N SER A 189 -8.65 17.28 16.80
CA SER A 189 -7.25 17.23 16.37
C SER A 189 -6.54 18.58 16.61
N ALA A 190 -7.21 19.71 16.33
CA ALA A 190 -6.64 21.03 16.55
C ALA A 190 -6.22 21.28 18.00
N LYS A 191 -6.96 20.72 18.97
CA LYS A 191 -6.66 20.85 20.41
C LYS A 191 -5.43 20.06 20.87
N LEU A 192 -4.98 19.08 20.09
CA LEU A 192 -3.87 18.22 20.47
C LEU A 192 -2.50 18.92 20.33
N GLY A 193 -2.40 20.07 19.67
CA GLY A 193 -1.13 20.75 19.43
C GLY A 193 -0.23 20.00 18.45
N HIS A 194 1.08 20.05 18.63
CA HIS A 194 2.11 19.30 17.88
C HIS A 194 2.12 19.59 16.37
N GLY A 195 2.64 20.74 15.95
CA GLY A 195 2.85 21.12 14.57
C GLY A 195 1.91 22.19 14.04
N LYS A 196 2.16 22.61 12.80
CA LYS A 196 1.39 23.64 12.12
C LYS A 196 0.09 23.03 11.55
N ILE A 197 -1.02 23.72 11.78
CA ILE A 197 -2.32 23.34 11.26
C ILE A 197 -2.65 24.23 10.06
N THR A 198 -3.00 23.59 8.94
CA THR A 198 -3.51 24.26 7.74
C THR A 198 -4.93 23.76 7.46
N TYR A 199 -5.89 24.68 7.38
CA TYR A 199 -7.26 24.32 7.02
C TYR A 199 -7.42 24.30 5.49
N VAL A 200 -7.86 23.17 4.97
CA VAL A 200 -8.04 22.92 3.53
C VAL A 200 -9.40 22.29 3.29
N GLU A 201 -10.15 22.80 2.31
CA GLU A 201 -11.40 22.18 1.86
C GLU A 201 -11.13 20.78 1.30
N LYS A 202 -12.03 19.80 1.57
CA LYS A 202 -11.75 18.41 1.24
C LYS A 202 -11.43 18.17 -0.24
N HIS A 203 -12.09 18.85 -1.17
CA HIS A 203 -11.83 18.73 -2.61
C HIS A 203 -10.44 19.22 -3.05
N LYS A 204 -9.70 19.88 -2.16
CA LYS A 204 -8.31 20.34 -2.40
C LYS A 204 -7.26 19.50 -1.68
N ASN A 205 -7.64 18.46 -0.98
CA ASN A 205 -6.67 17.66 -0.23
C ASN A 205 -5.64 17.01 -1.17
N THR A 206 -6.11 16.30 -2.20
CA THR A 206 -5.24 15.61 -3.16
C THR A 206 -4.34 16.60 -3.90
N GLU A 207 -4.89 17.73 -4.39
CA GLU A 207 -4.10 18.82 -4.98
C GLU A 207 -2.99 19.30 -4.03
N THR A 208 -3.32 19.50 -2.75
CA THR A 208 -2.35 19.99 -1.76
C THR A 208 -1.21 19.00 -1.53
N TYR A 209 -1.51 17.70 -1.44
CA TYR A 209 -0.48 16.67 -1.27
C TYR A 209 0.35 16.47 -2.54
N VAL A 210 -0.25 16.54 -3.71
CA VAL A 210 0.45 16.47 -4.99
C VAL A 210 1.40 17.66 -5.13
N ASN A 211 0.96 18.89 -4.84
CA ASN A 211 1.83 20.08 -4.86
C ASN A 211 3.01 19.92 -3.90
N ARG A 212 2.77 19.37 -2.71
CA ARG A 212 3.83 19.12 -1.71
C ARG A 212 4.79 18.03 -2.20
N SER A 213 4.30 17.01 -2.89
CA SER A 213 5.13 15.95 -3.49
C SER A 213 6.00 16.49 -4.61
N ILE A 214 5.45 17.31 -5.50
CA ILE A 214 6.19 18.00 -6.59
C ILE A 214 7.30 18.87 -6.01
N ASP A 215 7.00 19.68 -4.99
CA ASP A 215 8.00 20.52 -4.32
C ASP A 215 9.13 19.68 -3.68
N PHE A 216 8.77 18.59 -2.99
CA PHE A 216 9.73 17.66 -2.39
C PHE A 216 10.62 17.02 -3.47
N ILE A 217 10.06 16.45 -4.53
CA ILE A 217 10.80 15.84 -5.63
C ILE A 217 11.74 16.85 -6.28
N SER A 218 11.28 18.08 -6.51
CA SER A 218 12.07 19.15 -7.14
C SER A 218 13.32 19.52 -6.33
N ARG A 219 13.24 19.48 -4.99
CA ARG A 219 14.37 19.75 -4.10
C ARG A 219 15.35 18.57 -3.97
N HIS A 220 14.88 17.33 -4.23
CA HIS A 220 15.64 16.11 -4.02
C HIS A 220 16.03 15.38 -5.32
N GLN A 221 16.04 16.07 -6.47
CA GLN A 221 16.39 15.48 -7.77
C GLN A 221 17.78 14.85 -7.83
N ARG A 222 18.71 15.24 -6.94
CA ARG A 222 20.12 14.80 -6.97
C ARG A 222 20.44 13.67 -5.98
N GLU A 223 19.49 13.27 -5.15
CA GLU A 223 19.62 12.19 -4.17
C GLU A 223 18.43 11.23 -4.28
N PRO A 224 18.55 9.97 -3.88
CA PRO A 224 17.41 9.06 -3.90
C PRO A 224 16.37 9.48 -2.88
N PHE A 225 15.09 9.26 -3.19
CA PHE A 225 14.00 9.56 -2.28
C PHE A 225 13.05 8.38 -2.08
N TYR A 226 12.44 8.31 -0.90
CA TYR A 226 11.35 7.43 -0.55
C TYR A 226 10.15 8.29 -0.12
N LEU A 227 9.10 8.28 -0.93
CA LEU A 227 7.92 9.14 -0.76
C LEU A 227 6.65 8.31 -0.58
N HIS A 228 5.95 8.54 0.54
CA HIS A 228 4.56 8.14 0.72
C HIS A 228 3.62 9.29 0.30
N LEU A 229 2.79 9.05 -0.72
CA LEU A 229 1.65 9.87 -1.06
C LEU A 229 0.38 9.07 -0.75
N TRP A 230 -0.13 9.20 0.47
CA TRP A 230 -1.26 8.44 0.97
C TRP A 230 -2.52 9.30 0.96
N LEU A 231 -3.30 9.18 -0.10
CA LEU A 231 -4.45 10.03 -0.34
C LEU A 231 -5.59 9.78 0.65
N ASN A 232 -6.43 10.81 0.85
CA ASN A 232 -7.72 10.67 1.54
C ASN A 232 -8.85 10.31 0.57
N ASP A 233 -8.65 10.54 -0.71
CA ASP A 233 -9.59 10.14 -1.75
C ASP A 233 -9.34 8.65 -2.06
N VAL A 234 -10.37 7.89 -2.28
CA VAL A 234 -11.78 8.28 -2.50
C VAL A 234 -12.67 8.00 -1.27
N HIS A 235 -12.14 8.16 -0.06
CA HIS A 235 -12.90 7.93 1.20
C HIS A 235 -14.02 8.97 1.37
N ASP A 236 -15.18 8.52 1.78
CA ASP A 236 -16.31 9.40 2.09
C ASP A 236 -16.08 10.29 3.34
N PRO A 237 -16.83 11.39 3.52
CA PRO A 237 -17.83 11.95 2.62
C PRO A 237 -17.20 12.57 1.37
N PHE A 238 -17.80 12.29 0.21
CA PHE A 238 -17.37 12.90 -1.06
C PHE A 238 -17.76 14.39 -1.09
N LYS A 239 -16.83 15.26 -1.51
CA LYS A 239 -17.02 16.71 -1.52
C LYS A 239 -16.49 17.34 -2.80
N PRO A 240 -16.91 16.86 -3.98
CA PRO A 240 -16.50 17.50 -5.23
C PRO A 240 -17.13 18.90 -5.36
N THR A 241 -16.53 19.73 -6.20
CA THR A 241 -17.11 21.01 -6.62
C THR A 241 -18.27 20.79 -7.58
N GLN A 242 -19.10 21.83 -7.81
CA GLN A 242 -20.18 21.73 -8.80
C GLN A 242 -19.64 21.43 -10.20
N LEU A 243 -18.55 22.06 -10.60
CA LEU A 243 -17.91 21.81 -11.90
C LEU A 243 -17.49 20.35 -12.10
N GLN A 244 -16.95 19.72 -11.05
CA GLN A 244 -16.60 18.31 -11.07
C GLN A 244 -17.84 17.42 -11.15
N LEU A 245 -18.91 17.75 -10.43
CA LEU A 245 -20.19 17.01 -10.48
C LEU A 245 -20.84 17.07 -11.86
N ASP A 246 -20.79 18.22 -12.55
CA ASP A 246 -21.44 18.41 -13.84
C ASP A 246 -20.90 17.46 -14.92
N LYS A 247 -19.61 17.09 -14.85
CA LYS A 247 -19.00 16.06 -15.73
C LYS A 247 -19.69 14.69 -15.62
N TYR A 248 -20.26 14.40 -14.46
CA TYR A 248 -20.88 13.10 -14.12
C TYR A 248 -22.39 13.21 -13.96
N SER A 249 -23.03 14.20 -14.57
CA SER A 249 -24.48 14.46 -14.52
C SER A 249 -25.32 13.24 -14.96
N ARG A 250 -24.80 12.37 -15.83
CA ARG A 250 -25.45 11.10 -16.22
C ARG A 250 -25.75 10.18 -15.03
N PHE A 251 -25.03 10.34 -13.91
CA PHE A 251 -25.23 9.57 -12.68
C PHE A 251 -26.05 10.31 -11.63
N SER A 252 -26.67 11.45 -11.96
CA SER A 252 -27.41 12.31 -11.01
C SER A 252 -28.55 11.61 -10.26
N LYS A 253 -29.10 10.51 -10.79
CA LYS A 253 -30.08 9.67 -10.08
C LYS A 253 -29.50 8.98 -8.85
N ASN A 254 -28.19 8.74 -8.79
CA ASN A 254 -27.46 8.28 -7.63
C ASN A 254 -26.40 9.33 -7.26
N LYS A 255 -26.77 10.24 -6.36
CA LYS A 255 -25.91 11.34 -5.91
C LYS A 255 -24.57 10.90 -5.37
N TYR A 256 -24.49 9.72 -4.73
CA TYR A 256 -23.26 9.19 -4.17
C TYR A 256 -22.33 8.64 -5.24
N LEU A 257 -22.87 7.97 -6.24
CA LEU A 257 -22.09 7.49 -7.37
C LEU A 257 -21.56 8.65 -8.20
N GLN A 258 -22.39 9.67 -8.44
CA GLN A 258 -21.97 10.91 -9.13
C GLN A 258 -20.81 11.59 -8.38
N GLN A 259 -20.94 11.76 -7.06
CA GLN A 259 -19.89 12.37 -6.24
C GLN A 259 -18.61 11.54 -6.22
N TYR A 260 -18.74 10.23 -6.13
CA TYR A 260 -17.62 9.28 -6.12
C TYR A 260 -16.79 9.40 -7.40
N TYR A 261 -17.44 9.31 -8.56
CA TYR A 261 -16.76 9.43 -9.84
C TYR A 261 -16.15 10.81 -10.08
N ALA A 262 -16.81 11.86 -9.61
CA ALA A 262 -16.26 13.21 -9.68
C ALA A 262 -14.96 13.36 -8.84
N VAL A 263 -14.89 12.73 -7.67
CA VAL A 263 -13.69 12.73 -6.83
C VAL A 263 -12.58 11.86 -7.44
N MET A 264 -12.93 10.69 -8.01
CA MET A 264 -11.94 9.83 -8.69
C MET A 264 -11.31 10.52 -9.91
N ASP A 265 -12.11 11.19 -10.73
CA ASP A 265 -11.62 11.95 -11.89
C ASP A 265 -10.65 13.04 -11.48
N GLU A 266 -10.97 13.80 -10.44
CA GLU A 266 -10.07 14.83 -9.90
C GLU A 266 -8.77 14.24 -9.35
N MET A 267 -8.88 13.13 -8.60
CA MET A 267 -7.72 12.43 -8.08
C MET A 267 -6.80 11.97 -9.22
N ASP A 268 -7.34 11.35 -10.26
CA ASP A 268 -6.58 10.90 -11.42
C ASP A 268 -5.88 12.06 -12.14
N GLN A 269 -6.56 13.21 -12.30
CA GLN A 269 -5.96 14.42 -12.90
C GLN A 269 -4.80 14.96 -12.07
N GLN A 270 -4.94 15.00 -10.74
CA GLN A 270 -3.87 15.45 -9.86
C GLN A 270 -2.68 14.50 -9.89
N LEU A 271 -2.92 13.18 -9.94
CA LEU A 271 -1.86 12.19 -10.10
C LEU A 271 -1.17 12.32 -11.46
N GLY A 272 -1.90 12.62 -12.53
CA GLY A 272 -1.33 12.91 -13.85
C GLY A 272 -0.30 14.03 -13.77
N ARG A 273 -0.62 15.16 -13.14
CA ARG A 273 0.34 16.27 -12.92
C ARG A 273 1.64 15.83 -12.21
N LEU A 274 1.52 14.89 -11.26
CA LEU A 274 2.68 14.35 -10.55
C LEU A 274 3.51 13.45 -11.44
N PHE A 275 2.88 12.61 -12.25
CA PHE A 275 3.58 11.73 -13.20
C PHE A 275 4.29 12.55 -14.29
N ASP A 276 3.61 13.55 -14.86
CA ASP A 276 4.20 14.51 -15.81
C ASP A 276 5.44 15.18 -15.21
N HIS A 277 5.36 15.64 -13.96
CA HIS A 277 6.50 16.29 -13.29
C HIS A 277 7.71 15.35 -13.15
N ILE A 278 7.50 14.06 -12.85
CA ILE A 278 8.59 13.09 -12.79
C ILE A 278 9.24 12.87 -14.15
N ASP A 279 8.41 12.75 -15.18
CA ASP A 279 8.86 12.54 -16.56
C ASP A 279 9.60 13.79 -17.12
N GLU A 280 9.04 14.99 -16.95
CA GLU A 280 9.65 16.27 -17.34
C GLU A 280 10.96 16.57 -16.58
N SER A 281 11.09 16.06 -15.36
CA SER A 281 12.32 16.17 -14.56
C SER A 281 13.40 15.16 -14.96
N GLY A 282 13.13 14.26 -15.92
CA GLY A 282 14.05 13.21 -16.36
C GLY A 282 14.32 12.14 -15.28
N LEU A 283 13.40 11.98 -14.33
CA LEU A 283 13.52 11.03 -13.22
C LEU A 283 12.82 9.70 -13.49
N GLU A 284 12.06 9.58 -14.58
CA GLU A 284 11.17 8.45 -14.88
C GLU A 284 11.90 7.11 -14.87
N LYS A 285 13.12 7.03 -15.46
CA LYS A 285 13.92 5.79 -15.53
C LYS A 285 14.51 5.36 -14.19
N ASN A 286 14.60 6.28 -13.24
CA ASN A 286 15.15 6.02 -11.91
C ASN A 286 14.09 6.12 -10.80
N THR A 287 12.80 6.08 -11.13
CA THR A 287 11.71 6.17 -10.16
C THR A 287 10.75 5.00 -10.30
N ILE A 288 10.58 4.26 -9.22
CA ILE A 288 9.56 3.22 -9.06
C ILE A 288 8.29 3.90 -8.54
N ILE A 289 7.23 3.87 -9.34
CA ILE A 289 5.91 4.39 -8.94
C ILE A 289 5.00 3.22 -8.65
N ILE A 290 4.43 3.17 -7.45
CA ILE A 290 3.49 2.16 -6.99
C ILE A 290 2.13 2.83 -6.74
N VAL A 291 1.06 2.29 -7.32
CA VAL A 291 -0.33 2.71 -7.06
C VAL A 291 -1.11 1.52 -6.55
N CYS A 292 -1.69 1.63 -5.36
CA CYS A 292 -2.57 0.61 -4.78
C CYS A 292 -3.58 1.23 -3.80
N ALA A 293 -4.55 0.44 -3.32
CA ALA A 293 -5.54 0.87 -2.33
C ALA A 293 -5.28 0.23 -0.95
N ASP A 294 -5.83 0.85 0.11
CA ASP A 294 -5.64 0.38 1.49
C ASP A 294 -6.69 -0.64 1.96
N ASN A 295 -7.84 -0.67 1.37
CA ASN A 295 -8.92 -1.65 1.58
C ASN A 295 -10.03 -1.46 0.54
N GLY A 296 -10.93 -2.42 0.46
CA GLY A 296 -12.08 -2.36 -0.43
C GLY A 296 -12.99 -1.14 -0.23
N PRO A 297 -13.88 -0.86 -1.19
CA PRO A 297 -14.66 0.37 -1.24
C PRO A 297 -15.67 0.45 -0.09
N THR A 298 -16.08 1.66 0.23
CA THR A 298 -16.97 1.98 1.36
C THR A 298 -18.18 1.05 1.50
N ALA A 299 -18.57 0.72 2.72
CA ALA A 299 -19.71 -0.17 3.04
C ALA A 299 -20.68 0.42 4.07
N TRP A 300 -20.74 1.75 4.22
CA TRP A 300 -21.57 2.39 5.23
C TRP A 300 -23.06 2.10 5.06
N PRO A 301 -23.77 1.70 6.13
CA PRO A 301 -25.21 1.39 6.09
C PRO A 301 -26.09 2.57 5.66
N ARG A 302 -25.59 3.81 5.77
CA ARG A 302 -26.35 5.01 5.40
C ARG A 302 -26.78 5.02 3.94
N TYR A 303 -25.97 4.51 3.01
CA TYR A 303 -26.29 4.48 1.59
C TYR A 303 -27.58 3.71 1.36
N LYS A 304 -27.65 2.50 1.90
CA LYS A 304 -28.85 1.65 1.79
C LYS A 304 -30.07 2.26 2.47
N ARG A 305 -29.89 2.89 3.65
CA ARG A 305 -30.99 3.59 4.33
C ARG A 305 -31.57 4.75 3.51
N GLU A 306 -30.76 5.35 2.65
CA GLU A 306 -31.15 6.40 1.73
C GLU A 306 -31.58 5.87 0.34
N GLY A 307 -31.66 4.56 0.17
CA GLY A 307 -32.12 3.90 -1.07
C GLY A 307 -31.07 3.79 -2.17
N PHE A 308 -29.76 3.87 -1.82
CA PHE A 308 -28.67 3.74 -2.78
C PHE A 308 -27.74 2.58 -2.42
N ASP A 309 -27.10 2.02 -3.42
CA ASP A 309 -25.93 1.16 -3.21
C ASP A 309 -24.73 2.01 -2.84
N ALA A 310 -23.85 1.45 -2.00
CA ALA A 310 -22.59 2.09 -1.67
C ALA A 310 -21.71 2.20 -2.92
N PRO A 311 -21.11 3.38 -3.21
CA PRO A 311 -20.27 3.56 -4.39
C PRO A 311 -18.97 2.76 -4.29
N GLY A 312 -18.26 2.66 -5.42
CA GLY A 312 -17.07 1.83 -5.59
C GLY A 312 -17.41 0.42 -6.08
N TRP A 313 -16.59 -0.09 -6.99
CA TRP A 313 -16.81 -1.35 -7.68
C TRP A 313 -15.71 -2.38 -7.38
N THR A 314 -16.10 -3.53 -6.89
CA THR A 314 -15.18 -4.62 -6.52
C THR A 314 -14.83 -5.54 -7.71
N GLY A 315 -15.28 -5.24 -8.94
CA GLY A 315 -15.05 -6.11 -10.09
C GLY A 315 -15.85 -7.43 -10.04
N GLY A 316 -16.92 -7.48 -9.23
CA GLY A 316 -17.70 -8.71 -9.01
C GLY A 316 -17.19 -9.58 -7.85
N LEU A 317 -16.10 -9.19 -7.17
CA LEU A 317 -15.62 -9.88 -5.97
C LEU A 317 -16.59 -9.66 -4.80
N ARG A 318 -16.79 -10.69 -3.99
CA ARG A 318 -17.66 -10.66 -2.82
C ARG A 318 -17.04 -9.81 -1.71
N GLY A 319 -17.89 -9.10 -0.96
CA GLY A 319 -17.46 -8.26 0.15
C GLY A 319 -17.03 -6.86 -0.28
N ARG A 320 -16.72 -6.04 0.69
CA ARG A 320 -16.31 -4.63 0.59
C ARG A 320 -15.51 -4.28 1.86
N LYS A 321 -15.16 -3.03 2.09
CA LYS A 321 -14.58 -2.56 3.37
C LYS A 321 -15.25 -3.27 4.56
N TRP A 322 -14.45 -3.67 5.56
CA TRP A 322 -14.87 -4.41 6.76
C TRP A 322 -15.21 -5.90 6.52
N SER A 323 -14.82 -6.45 5.39
CA SER A 323 -15.03 -7.85 5.06
C SER A 323 -13.71 -8.52 4.69
N LEU A 324 -13.48 -9.73 5.17
CA LEU A 324 -12.32 -10.57 4.76
C LEU A 324 -12.60 -11.36 3.47
N TYR A 325 -13.75 -11.18 2.84
CA TYR A 325 -13.96 -11.65 1.47
C TYR A 325 -13.11 -10.85 0.48
N GLU A 326 -12.90 -11.40 -0.71
CA GLU A 326 -12.00 -10.85 -1.73
C GLU A 326 -12.21 -9.35 -1.97
N GLY A 327 -13.45 -8.89 -2.12
CA GLY A 327 -13.76 -7.48 -2.39
C GLY A 327 -13.47 -6.50 -1.25
N GLY A 328 -13.02 -7.00 -0.09
CA GLY A 328 -12.57 -6.14 1.02
C GLY A 328 -11.08 -6.11 1.23
N ILE A 329 -10.35 -7.09 0.64
CA ILE A 329 -8.90 -7.24 0.87
C ILE A 329 -8.08 -7.46 -0.40
N ARG A 330 -8.69 -7.80 -1.54
CA ARG A 330 -8.02 -7.87 -2.84
C ARG A 330 -8.20 -6.54 -3.55
N GLU A 331 -7.08 -5.88 -3.86
CA GLU A 331 -7.07 -4.50 -4.31
C GLU A 331 -6.22 -4.33 -5.58
N PRO A 332 -6.35 -3.22 -6.31
CA PRO A 332 -5.49 -2.95 -7.44
C PRO A 332 -4.05 -2.71 -7.00
N LEU A 333 -3.11 -3.18 -7.81
CA LEU A 333 -1.69 -2.87 -7.69
C LEU A 333 -1.09 -2.64 -9.07
N ILE A 334 -0.54 -1.46 -9.28
CA ILE A 334 0.17 -1.05 -10.49
C ILE A 334 1.57 -0.60 -10.10
N ILE A 335 2.59 -1.06 -10.83
CA ILE A 335 3.98 -0.66 -10.61
C ILE A 335 4.60 -0.27 -11.95
N ARG A 336 5.16 0.95 -12.03
CA ARG A 336 5.88 1.47 -13.19
C ARG A 336 7.35 1.71 -12.83
N TRP A 337 8.26 1.17 -13.65
CA TRP A 337 9.69 1.46 -13.59
C TRP A 337 10.28 1.34 -15.00
N PRO A 338 10.28 2.42 -15.80
CA PRO A 338 10.72 2.40 -17.18
C PRO A 338 12.16 1.89 -17.35
N GLY A 339 12.37 1.01 -18.31
CA GLY A 339 13.68 0.42 -18.57
C GLY A 339 14.09 -0.75 -17.67
N LYS A 340 13.31 -1.01 -16.60
CA LYS A 340 13.48 -2.18 -15.72
C LYS A 340 12.28 -3.12 -15.79
N ILE A 341 11.08 -2.60 -15.68
CA ILE A 341 9.83 -3.36 -15.82
C ILE A 341 9.37 -3.20 -17.27
N LYS A 342 9.02 -4.32 -17.91
CA LYS A 342 8.48 -4.32 -19.27
C LYS A 342 7.07 -3.71 -19.25
N ALA A 343 6.82 -2.76 -20.14
CA ALA A 343 5.54 -2.10 -20.28
C ALA A 343 4.42 -3.07 -20.70
N GLY A 344 3.20 -2.77 -20.28
CA GLY A 344 1.96 -3.48 -20.68
C GLY A 344 1.82 -4.89 -20.09
N GLN A 345 2.53 -5.19 -18.99
CA GLN A 345 2.41 -6.49 -18.34
C GLN A 345 1.15 -6.59 -17.49
N VAL A 346 0.52 -7.76 -17.50
CA VAL A 346 -0.56 -8.13 -16.59
C VAL A 346 -0.19 -9.44 -15.92
N ASP A 347 0.14 -9.39 -14.64
CA ASP A 347 0.38 -10.60 -13.84
C ASP A 347 -0.93 -11.06 -13.19
N LYS A 348 -1.39 -12.23 -13.61
CA LYS A 348 -2.63 -12.85 -13.12
C LYS A 348 -2.41 -13.94 -12.09
N SER A 349 -1.16 -14.32 -11.85
CA SER A 349 -0.82 -15.52 -11.09
C SER A 349 -0.01 -15.26 -9.81
N SER A 350 0.85 -14.24 -9.81
CA SER A 350 1.59 -13.89 -8.60
C SER A 350 0.65 -13.36 -7.52
N VAL A 351 0.72 -13.95 -6.34
CA VAL A 351 -0.06 -13.56 -5.18
C VAL A 351 0.80 -12.68 -4.27
N ILE A 352 0.49 -11.38 -4.25
CA ILE A 352 1.26 -10.35 -3.53
C ILE A 352 0.45 -9.86 -2.32
N ASN A 353 1.12 -9.58 -1.20
CA ASN A 353 0.51 -8.96 -0.03
C ASN A 353 1.21 -7.65 0.35
N ALA A 354 0.51 -6.73 0.98
CA ALA A 354 1.05 -5.43 1.41
C ALA A 354 2.29 -5.56 2.32
N VAL A 355 2.42 -6.65 3.09
CA VAL A 355 3.61 -6.92 3.91
C VAL A 355 4.86 -7.27 3.07
N ASP A 356 4.70 -7.55 1.79
CA ASP A 356 5.80 -7.89 0.87
C ASP A 356 6.57 -6.65 0.39
N PHE A 357 6.01 -5.45 0.53
CA PHE A 357 6.63 -4.23 0.03
C PHE A 357 7.99 -3.95 0.67
N PHE A 358 8.10 -4.07 1.97
CA PHE A 358 9.36 -3.72 2.64
C PHE A 358 10.54 -4.60 2.19
N PRO A 359 10.49 -5.95 2.28
CA PRO A 359 11.59 -6.78 1.78
C PRO A 359 11.86 -6.58 0.28
N THR A 360 10.81 -6.39 -0.53
CA THR A 360 10.95 -6.12 -1.97
C THR A 360 11.64 -4.79 -2.25
N PHE A 361 11.26 -3.72 -1.54
CA PHE A 361 11.90 -2.41 -1.71
C PHE A 361 13.38 -2.45 -1.33
N CYS A 362 13.76 -3.21 -0.29
CA CYS A 362 15.16 -3.41 0.03
C CYS A 362 15.91 -4.05 -1.15
N THR A 363 15.36 -5.10 -1.76
CA THR A 363 16.00 -5.76 -2.92
C THR A 363 16.10 -4.82 -4.13
N LEU A 364 15.01 -4.11 -4.47
CA LEU A 364 15.01 -3.19 -5.62
C LEU A 364 15.95 -1.99 -5.44
N ALA A 365 16.18 -1.57 -4.20
CA ALA A 365 17.09 -0.49 -3.84
C ALA A 365 18.53 -0.99 -3.53
N GLU A 366 18.79 -2.29 -3.66
CA GLU A 366 20.06 -2.94 -3.32
C GLU A 366 20.49 -2.71 -1.86
N LEU A 367 19.52 -2.60 -0.95
CA LEU A 367 19.73 -2.41 0.48
C LEU A 367 19.69 -3.76 1.21
N THR A 368 20.55 -3.91 2.22
CA THR A 368 20.47 -5.06 3.13
C THR A 368 19.18 -5.01 3.93
N SER A 369 18.36 -6.05 3.82
CA SER A 369 17.13 -6.13 4.61
C SER A 369 17.43 -6.21 6.12
N PRO A 370 16.66 -5.53 6.97
CA PRO A 370 16.76 -5.68 8.41
C PRO A 370 16.60 -7.13 8.87
N GLN A 371 17.33 -7.53 9.91
CA GLN A 371 17.24 -8.87 10.50
C GLN A 371 16.03 -8.94 11.44
N VAL A 372 14.86 -9.13 10.87
CA VAL A 372 13.58 -9.24 11.59
C VAL A 372 12.78 -10.42 11.05
N GLU A 373 11.81 -10.88 11.82
CA GLU A 373 10.84 -11.86 11.32
C GLU A 373 9.88 -11.21 10.32
N TRP A 374 10.08 -11.52 9.04
CA TRP A 374 9.21 -11.04 7.97
C TRP A 374 7.97 -11.92 7.79
N ASP A 375 6.79 -11.29 7.79
CA ASP A 375 5.57 -11.95 7.31
C ASP A 375 5.52 -11.95 5.78
N GLY A 376 6.11 -10.95 5.16
CA GLY A 376 6.21 -10.78 3.71
C GLY A 376 7.26 -11.69 3.05
N ILE A 377 7.20 -11.71 1.72
CA ILE A 377 8.21 -12.27 0.82
C ILE A 377 8.77 -11.15 -0.07
N ASP A 378 9.94 -11.36 -0.63
CA ASP A 378 10.44 -10.53 -1.72
C ASP A 378 9.79 -10.96 -3.05
N PHE A 379 9.06 -10.04 -3.69
CA PHE A 379 8.43 -10.29 -4.98
C PHE A 379 9.13 -9.56 -6.16
N SER A 380 10.33 -9.05 -5.95
CA SER A 380 11.09 -8.32 -7.00
C SER A 380 11.23 -9.11 -8.29
N LYS A 381 11.34 -10.44 -8.22
CA LYS A 381 11.38 -11.32 -9.39
C LYS A 381 10.13 -11.23 -10.24
N SER A 382 8.95 -11.06 -9.64
CA SER A 382 7.71 -10.92 -10.42
C SER A 382 7.67 -9.64 -11.26
N LEU A 383 8.44 -8.63 -10.85
CA LEU A 383 8.57 -7.37 -11.57
C LEU A 383 9.57 -7.46 -12.73
N LEU A 384 10.65 -8.25 -12.58
CA LEU A 384 11.81 -8.24 -13.46
C LEU A 384 11.88 -9.48 -14.36
N ASP A 385 11.50 -10.64 -13.83
CA ASP A 385 11.72 -11.95 -14.49
C ASP A 385 10.41 -12.65 -14.89
N GLY A 386 9.27 -12.24 -14.32
CA GLY A 386 7.94 -12.83 -14.56
C GLY A 386 7.32 -13.46 -13.32
N PRO A 387 6.11 -14.06 -13.45
CA PRO A 387 5.32 -14.49 -12.32
C PRO A 387 6.03 -15.41 -11.33
N ILE A 388 5.69 -15.26 -10.05
CA ILE A 388 6.23 -16.06 -8.95
C ILE A 388 5.14 -16.86 -8.21
N THR A 389 5.55 -17.97 -7.59
CA THR A 389 4.71 -18.69 -6.63
C THR A 389 5.03 -18.20 -5.21
N ARG A 390 4.02 -17.80 -4.45
CA ARG A 390 4.17 -17.35 -3.06
C ARG A 390 4.56 -18.51 -2.16
N SER A 391 5.62 -18.33 -1.37
CA SER A 391 6.18 -19.36 -0.48
C SER A 391 5.61 -19.35 0.94
N LYS A 392 4.90 -18.28 1.33
CA LYS A 392 4.32 -18.13 2.68
C LYS A 392 2.81 -17.96 2.61
N PRO A 393 2.03 -18.53 3.53
CA PRO A 393 0.60 -18.23 3.65
C PRO A 393 0.37 -16.75 4.01
N MET A 394 -0.81 -16.26 3.74
CA MET A 394 -1.29 -14.94 4.17
C MET A 394 -2.37 -15.12 5.22
N TYR A 395 -2.35 -14.28 6.24
CA TYR A 395 -3.26 -14.35 7.37
C TYR A 395 -3.96 -13.02 7.61
N TRP A 396 -5.22 -13.09 8.04
CA TRP A 396 -6.02 -11.91 8.39
C TRP A 396 -6.80 -12.15 9.68
N GLU A 397 -6.90 -11.08 10.46
CA GLU A 397 -7.82 -10.99 11.60
C GLU A 397 -8.55 -9.65 11.55
N TYR A 398 -9.89 -9.69 11.53
CA TYR A 398 -10.70 -8.50 11.62
C TYR A 398 -12.01 -8.80 12.36
N GLY A 399 -12.37 -7.94 13.34
CA GLY A 399 -13.61 -8.15 14.10
C GLY A 399 -13.45 -8.94 15.38
N ARG A 400 -12.32 -8.78 16.06
CA ARG A 400 -12.00 -9.49 17.31
C ARG A 400 -13.03 -9.31 18.42
N ASN A 401 -13.74 -8.20 18.45
CA ASN A 401 -14.80 -7.91 19.43
C ASN A 401 -16.14 -7.55 18.75
N ALA A 402 -17.25 -7.69 19.48
CA ALA A 402 -18.60 -7.54 18.95
C ALA A 402 -18.92 -6.13 18.41
N SER A 403 -18.15 -5.10 18.79
CA SER A 403 -18.37 -3.71 18.40
C SER A 403 -17.67 -3.29 17.09
N TYR A 404 -17.08 -4.23 16.34
CA TYR A 404 -16.42 -3.89 15.08
C TYR A 404 -17.41 -3.53 13.97
N LEU A 405 -16.95 -2.72 13.04
CA LEU A 405 -17.77 -2.31 11.90
C LEU A 405 -17.96 -3.50 10.93
N ARG A 406 -19.16 -3.60 10.36
CA ARG A 406 -19.54 -4.66 9.40
C ARG A 406 -20.21 -4.04 8.19
N PRO A 407 -20.08 -4.66 7.01
CA PRO A 407 -20.87 -4.26 5.85
C PRO A 407 -22.38 -4.27 6.15
N ALA A 408 -23.08 -3.35 5.51
CA ALA A 408 -24.55 -3.28 5.62
C ALA A 408 -25.21 -4.57 5.12
N GLU A 409 -24.74 -5.08 3.97
CA GLU A 409 -25.27 -6.26 3.34
C GLU A 409 -24.81 -7.54 4.07
N PRO A 410 -25.73 -8.40 4.53
CA PRO A 410 -25.36 -9.64 5.21
C PRO A 410 -24.46 -10.58 4.37
N LYS A 411 -24.66 -10.62 3.05
CA LYS A 411 -23.85 -11.44 2.14
C LYS A 411 -22.38 -11.06 2.13
N ASP A 412 -22.06 -9.80 2.48
CA ASP A 412 -20.70 -9.26 2.50
C ASP A 412 -20.03 -9.38 3.88
N ARG A 413 -20.73 -9.89 4.88
CA ARG A 413 -20.21 -10.10 6.24
C ARG A 413 -19.44 -11.40 6.28
N SER A 414 -18.13 -11.32 6.41
CA SER A 414 -17.26 -12.48 6.52
C SER A 414 -17.09 -12.96 7.98
N PRO A 415 -16.63 -14.20 8.20
CA PRO A 415 -15.99 -14.59 9.43
C PRO A 415 -14.80 -13.69 9.77
N VAL A 416 -14.28 -13.76 11.01
CA VAL A 416 -13.31 -12.81 11.56
C VAL A 416 -11.85 -13.20 11.37
N LEU A 417 -11.57 -14.43 10.95
CA LEU A 417 -10.24 -14.95 10.63
C LEU A 417 -10.19 -15.46 9.20
N ALA A 418 -9.07 -15.30 8.54
CA ALA A 418 -8.83 -15.89 7.22
C ALA A 418 -7.36 -16.30 7.05
N ILE A 419 -7.15 -17.34 6.26
CA ILE A 419 -5.86 -17.77 5.73
C ILE A 419 -5.99 -18.03 4.23
N ARG A 420 -4.96 -17.63 3.45
CA ARG A 420 -4.81 -18.06 2.06
C ARG A 420 -3.46 -18.72 1.86
N GLU A 421 -3.47 -19.92 1.25
CA GLU A 421 -2.28 -20.62 0.80
C GLU A 421 -2.52 -21.17 -0.60
N GLY A 422 -1.71 -20.73 -1.56
CA GLY A 422 -1.95 -21.03 -2.97
C GLY A 422 -3.32 -20.53 -3.44
N ASP A 423 -4.09 -21.43 -4.05
CA ASP A 423 -5.45 -21.13 -4.54
C ASP A 423 -6.54 -21.28 -3.47
N TRP A 424 -6.18 -21.78 -2.29
CA TRP A 424 -7.15 -22.05 -1.25
C TRP A 424 -7.22 -20.93 -0.22
N LYS A 425 -8.45 -20.52 0.10
CA LYS A 425 -8.74 -19.54 1.15
C LYS A 425 -9.77 -20.12 2.11
N LEU A 426 -9.41 -20.13 3.40
CA LEU A 426 -10.30 -20.53 4.46
C LEU A 426 -10.65 -19.32 5.32
N LEU A 427 -11.93 -19.21 5.67
CA LEU A 427 -12.44 -18.24 6.64
C LEU A 427 -13.16 -18.98 7.76
N MET A 428 -13.06 -18.47 8.99
CA MET A 428 -13.82 -18.98 10.15
C MET A 428 -13.91 -17.94 11.26
N ASN A 429 -14.85 -18.12 12.17
CA ASN A 429 -14.88 -17.37 13.42
C ASN A 429 -13.82 -17.88 14.40
N ALA A 430 -13.53 -17.06 15.42
CA ALA A 430 -12.48 -17.37 16.40
C ALA A 430 -12.77 -18.64 17.24
N ASP A 431 -14.04 -19.01 17.39
CA ASP A 431 -14.51 -20.22 18.04
C ASP A 431 -14.55 -21.46 17.11
N GLY A 432 -14.14 -21.28 15.85
CA GLY A 432 -14.17 -22.32 14.82
C GLY A 432 -15.51 -22.47 14.09
N SER A 433 -16.52 -21.67 14.44
CA SER A 433 -17.81 -21.66 13.74
C SER A 433 -17.70 -20.97 12.38
N ASP A 434 -18.75 -21.12 11.55
CA ASP A 434 -18.87 -20.53 10.21
C ASP A 434 -17.62 -20.79 9.34
N LEU A 435 -17.17 -22.06 9.31
CA LEU A 435 -16.01 -22.45 8.51
C LEU A 435 -16.38 -22.50 7.05
N GLN A 436 -15.63 -21.74 6.24
CA GLN A 436 -15.81 -21.61 4.82
C GLN A 436 -14.48 -21.85 4.10
N LEU A 437 -14.50 -22.64 3.02
CA LEU A 437 -13.34 -22.92 2.17
C LEU A 437 -13.65 -22.59 0.73
N TYR A 438 -12.77 -21.82 0.09
CA TYR A 438 -12.90 -21.43 -1.31
C TYR A 438 -11.66 -21.81 -2.10
N ASN A 439 -11.86 -22.25 -3.36
CA ASN A 439 -10.80 -22.36 -4.35
C ASN A 439 -10.87 -21.12 -5.26
N LEU A 440 -9.99 -20.15 -5.03
CA LEU A 440 -10.03 -18.85 -5.71
C LEU A 440 -9.68 -18.92 -7.20
N ALA A 441 -9.02 -19.98 -7.66
CA ALA A 441 -8.80 -20.19 -9.10
C ALA A 441 -10.08 -20.60 -9.82
N LYS A 442 -11.05 -21.20 -9.10
CA LYS A 442 -12.34 -21.67 -9.66
C LYS A 442 -13.51 -20.75 -9.35
N SER A 443 -13.47 -20.09 -8.18
CA SER A 443 -14.52 -19.19 -7.69
C SER A 443 -13.88 -18.00 -6.98
N PRO A 444 -13.31 -17.05 -7.74
CA PRO A 444 -12.69 -15.84 -7.17
C PRO A 444 -13.70 -14.93 -6.50
N ASP A 445 -14.98 -15.10 -6.76
CA ASP A 445 -16.13 -14.41 -6.17
C ASP A 445 -16.59 -15.02 -4.84
N GLU A 446 -15.95 -16.10 -4.38
CA GLU A 446 -16.28 -16.81 -3.12
C GLU A 446 -17.78 -17.21 -3.04
N SER A 447 -18.38 -17.58 -4.18
CA SER A 447 -19.78 -17.99 -4.23
C SER A 447 -20.00 -19.45 -3.81
N MET A 448 -18.96 -20.29 -3.89
CA MET A 448 -19.05 -21.72 -3.65
C MET A 448 -18.19 -22.17 -2.47
N ASN A 449 -18.80 -22.33 -1.30
CA ASN A 449 -18.13 -22.96 -0.16
C ASN A 449 -17.98 -24.48 -0.38
N VAL A 450 -16.73 -24.94 -0.43
CA VAL A 450 -16.37 -26.34 -0.73
C VAL A 450 -15.76 -27.07 0.48
N ALA A 451 -15.92 -26.54 1.70
CA ALA A 451 -15.33 -27.13 2.92
C ALA A 451 -15.73 -28.59 3.14
N SER A 452 -17.00 -28.94 2.90
CA SER A 452 -17.49 -30.31 3.04
C SER A 452 -16.93 -31.29 2.00
N SER A 453 -16.56 -30.78 0.82
CA SER A 453 -15.99 -31.59 -0.27
C SER A 453 -14.46 -31.76 -0.16
N HIS A 454 -13.80 -30.91 0.64
CA HIS A 454 -12.35 -30.91 0.82
C HIS A 454 -11.96 -30.80 2.31
N PRO A 455 -12.40 -31.78 3.16
CA PRO A 455 -12.24 -31.70 4.62
C PRO A 455 -10.78 -31.70 5.07
N GLU A 456 -9.88 -32.39 4.36
CA GLU A 456 -8.46 -32.45 4.69
C GLU A 456 -7.78 -31.08 4.48
N ILE A 457 -8.10 -30.40 3.38
CA ILE A 457 -7.58 -29.05 3.09
C ILE A 457 -8.12 -28.07 4.12
N ALA A 458 -9.43 -28.14 4.41
CA ALA A 458 -10.06 -27.28 5.41
C ALA A 458 -9.42 -27.45 6.79
N GLN A 459 -9.17 -28.71 7.21
CA GLN A 459 -8.52 -28.98 8.51
C GLN A 459 -7.07 -28.47 8.54
N SER A 460 -6.28 -28.74 7.49
CA SER A 460 -4.88 -28.26 7.41
C SER A 460 -4.78 -26.74 7.50
N LEU A 461 -5.62 -26.00 6.77
CA LEU A 461 -5.62 -24.54 6.81
C LEU A 461 -6.14 -24.00 8.13
N LYS A 462 -7.15 -24.65 8.73
CA LYS A 462 -7.65 -24.30 10.07
C LYS A 462 -6.55 -24.42 11.11
N ASP A 463 -5.78 -25.51 11.10
CA ASP A 463 -4.71 -25.76 12.07
C ASP A 463 -3.61 -24.67 11.95
N LYS A 464 -3.17 -24.36 10.73
CA LYS A 464 -2.21 -23.27 10.46
C LYS A 464 -2.74 -21.91 10.93
N LEU A 465 -4.02 -21.61 10.69
CA LEU A 465 -4.63 -20.35 11.09
C LEU A 465 -4.71 -20.21 12.61
N LEU A 466 -5.04 -21.28 13.31
CA LEU A 466 -5.09 -21.30 14.78
C LEU A 466 -3.69 -21.22 15.41
N GLU A 467 -2.70 -21.90 14.83
CA GLU A 467 -1.30 -21.79 15.25
C GLU A 467 -0.77 -20.38 15.10
N TRP A 468 -1.00 -19.74 13.93
CA TRP A 468 -0.64 -18.33 13.74
C TRP A 468 -1.33 -17.41 14.76
N LYS A 469 -2.63 -17.63 15.02
CA LYS A 469 -3.37 -16.84 16.00
C LYS A 469 -2.81 -16.97 17.42
N GLN A 470 -2.35 -18.16 17.82
CA GLN A 470 -1.75 -18.40 19.14
C GLN A 470 -0.41 -17.66 19.33
N GLN A 471 0.31 -17.37 18.25
CA GLN A 471 1.58 -16.62 18.29
C GLN A 471 1.37 -15.11 18.41
N LEU A 472 0.15 -14.61 18.18
CA LEU A 472 -0.15 -13.20 18.32
C LEU A 472 -0.16 -12.75 19.78
N PRO A 473 0.21 -11.49 20.06
CA PRO A 473 0.15 -10.94 21.42
C PRO A 473 -1.23 -11.13 22.05
N ASN A 474 -1.27 -11.54 23.31
CA ASN A 474 -2.52 -11.63 24.05
C ASN A 474 -3.16 -10.25 24.15
N TYR A 475 -4.43 -10.20 23.80
CA TYR A 475 -5.28 -9.04 24.00
C TYR A 475 -6.22 -9.35 25.19
N PRO A 476 -6.48 -8.39 26.07
CA PRO A 476 -7.50 -8.59 27.08
C PRO A 476 -8.83 -8.86 26.36
N THR A 477 -9.41 -10.01 26.60
CA THR A 477 -10.81 -10.29 26.26
C THR A 477 -11.64 -9.50 27.24
N THR A 478 -12.17 -8.36 26.82
CA THR A 478 -13.29 -7.77 27.54
C THR A 478 -14.46 -8.74 27.34
N SER A 479 -14.86 -9.42 28.40
CA SER A 479 -16.15 -10.10 28.46
C SER A 479 -17.21 -9.10 28.02
N ASP A 480 -18.01 -9.48 27.03
CA ASP A 480 -19.16 -8.71 26.58
C ASP A 480 -20.22 -8.69 27.69
N GLU A 481 -20.08 -7.82 28.66
CA GLU A 481 -21.18 -7.40 29.50
C GLU A 481 -21.61 -6.00 29.08
N GLY A 482 -22.63 -5.98 28.26
CA GLY A 482 -23.64 -4.94 28.19
C GLY A 482 -23.20 -3.57 27.68
N SER A 483 -23.48 -3.28 26.43
CA SER A 483 -24.09 -2.01 26.04
C SER A 483 -24.92 -2.18 24.77
N ASN A 484 -26.16 -2.54 24.94
CA ASN A 484 -27.26 -2.02 24.13
C ASN A 484 -27.30 -0.50 24.34
N GLY A 485 -26.97 0.28 23.33
CA GLY A 485 -26.95 1.73 23.45
C GLY A 485 -26.71 2.41 22.12
N GLN A 486 -27.83 2.62 21.35
CA GLN A 486 -28.20 3.71 20.42
C GLN A 486 -27.16 4.20 19.41
#